data_d2ca4638045bc56c788f5d856804930f
#
_entry.id   d2ca4638045bc56c788f5d856804930f
#
_cell.length_a   1.000
_cell.length_b   1.000
_cell.length_c   1.000
_cell.angle_alpha   90.00
_cell.angle_beta   90.00
_cell.angle_gamma   90.00
#
_symmetry.space_group_name_H-M   'P 1'
#
loop_
_entity.id
_entity.type
_entity.pdbx_description
1 polymer ?
#
loop_
_entity_poly.entity_id
_entity_poly.type
_entity_poly.pdbx_seq_one_letter_code
_entity_poly.pdbx_strand_id
1 'polypeptide(L)'
;MPGITLKISGQPDLARVRGIVTQLTALTCDVLEKHPEQTLVIVDFVPHEQWFINSCSLAELGYNSFRLEVTITDETNTKAQKARFQREAFALLAGEIGNLHPHSNIHVIDCRASAYGYGGLSQEYKHHHP
;
A
#
# COMPACT_ATOMS: atom_id res chain seq x y z
N MET A 1 2.29 8.02 -11.00
CA MET A 1 2.18 6.54 -11.04
C MET A 1 2.40 5.97 -9.65
N PRO A 2 1.36 5.61 -8.92
CA PRO A 2 1.56 4.91 -7.67
C PRO A 2 1.76 3.41 -7.90
N GLY A 3 2.75 2.86 -7.20
CA GLY A 3 2.97 1.43 -7.11
C GLY A 3 2.66 0.98 -5.69
N ILE A 4 1.65 0.13 -5.55
CA ILE A 4 1.17 -0.34 -4.25
C ILE A 4 1.53 -1.80 -4.06
N THR A 5 2.20 -2.11 -2.95
CA THR A 5 2.43 -3.48 -2.51
C THR A 5 1.77 -3.65 -1.16
N LEU A 6 0.87 -4.63 -1.05
CA LEU A 6 0.16 -4.93 0.18
C LEU A 6 0.44 -6.36 0.59
N LYS A 7 1.04 -6.53 1.76
CA LYS A 7 1.19 -7.83 2.41
C LYS A 7 0.16 -7.95 3.51
N ILE A 8 -0.57 -9.06 3.50
CA ILE A 8 -1.59 -9.36 4.51
C ILE A 8 -1.22 -10.67 5.19
N SER A 9 -1.31 -10.70 6.51
CA SER A 9 -1.06 -11.93 7.27
C SER A 9 -2.19 -12.94 7.05
N GLY A 10 -1.84 -14.22 6.98
CA GLY A 10 -2.79 -15.30 6.92
C GLY A 10 -2.87 -16.01 5.60
N GLN A 11 -3.95 -16.76 5.40
CA GLN A 11 -4.15 -17.54 4.19
C GLN A 11 -4.76 -16.69 3.07
N PRO A 12 -4.43 -16.99 1.80
CA PRO A 12 -5.01 -16.29 0.67
C PRO A 12 -6.54 -16.35 0.65
N ASP A 13 -7.15 -15.19 0.37
CA ASP A 13 -8.59 -15.05 0.22
C ASP A 13 -8.85 -14.12 -0.96
N LEU A 14 -8.96 -14.68 -2.15
CA LEU A 14 -9.07 -13.92 -3.39
C LEU A 14 -10.37 -13.13 -3.50
N ALA A 15 -11.43 -13.59 -2.85
CA ALA A 15 -12.72 -12.89 -2.85
C ALA A 15 -12.60 -11.54 -2.11
N ARG A 16 -11.88 -11.52 -0.98
CA ARG A 16 -11.63 -10.30 -0.23
C ARG A 16 -10.66 -9.36 -0.93
N VAL A 17 -9.66 -9.93 -1.61
CA VAL A 17 -8.61 -9.16 -2.28
C VAL A 17 -9.17 -8.16 -3.28
N ARG A 18 -10.12 -8.58 -4.12
CA ARG A 18 -10.69 -7.70 -5.13
C ARG A 18 -11.36 -6.47 -4.52
N GLY A 19 -12.12 -6.65 -3.44
CA GLY A 19 -12.77 -5.55 -2.74
C GLY A 19 -11.76 -4.60 -2.10
N ILE A 20 -10.74 -5.15 -1.45
CA ILE A 20 -9.66 -4.36 -0.84
C ILE A 20 -8.92 -3.55 -1.91
N VAL A 21 -8.55 -4.18 -3.01
CA VAL A 21 -7.81 -3.55 -4.12
C VAL A 21 -8.61 -2.39 -4.73
N THR A 22 -9.91 -2.61 -4.97
CA THR A 22 -10.79 -1.57 -5.52
C THR A 22 -10.87 -0.37 -4.60
N GLN A 23 -11.08 -0.60 -3.30
CA GLN A 23 -11.17 0.48 -2.32
C GLN A 23 -9.84 1.20 -2.13
N LEU A 24 -8.75 0.44 -2.08
CA LEU A 24 -7.41 0.99 -1.88
C LEU A 24 -6.96 1.85 -3.08
N THR A 25 -7.27 1.40 -4.29
CA THR A 25 -7.01 2.18 -5.51
C THR A 25 -7.80 3.49 -5.49
N ALA A 26 -9.09 3.42 -5.18
CA ALA A 26 -9.93 4.62 -5.11
C ALA A 26 -9.43 5.62 -4.05
N LEU A 27 -9.08 5.12 -2.87
CA LEU A 27 -8.56 5.96 -1.79
C LEU A 27 -7.23 6.62 -2.17
N THR A 28 -6.31 5.84 -2.72
CA THR A 28 -5.00 6.34 -3.14
C THR A 28 -5.14 7.45 -4.17
N CYS A 29 -5.99 7.23 -5.18
CA CYS A 29 -6.19 8.22 -6.25
C CYS A 29 -6.89 9.47 -5.74
N ASP A 30 -7.84 9.33 -4.82
CA ASP A 30 -8.54 10.47 -4.23
C ASP A 30 -7.61 11.31 -3.34
N VAL A 31 -6.95 10.68 -2.38
CA VAL A 31 -6.15 11.40 -1.37
C VAL A 31 -4.83 11.92 -1.94
N LEU A 32 -4.16 11.11 -2.74
CA LEU A 32 -2.85 11.48 -3.32
C LEU A 32 -2.96 12.06 -4.73
N GLU A 33 -4.18 12.24 -5.24
CA GLU A 33 -4.44 12.86 -6.55
C GLU A 33 -3.72 12.11 -7.68
N LYS A 34 -3.97 10.80 -7.78
CA LYS A 34 -3.38 9.95 -8.80
C LYS A 34 -4.46 9.42 -9.75
N HIS A 35 -4.04 8.74 -10.82
CA HIS A 35 -4.93 8.21 -11.84
C HIS A 35 -5.08 6.70 -11.69
N PRO A 36 -6.31 6.17 -11.65
CA PRO A 36 -6.53 4.72 -11.46
C PRO A 36 -5.86 3.86 -12.53
N GLU A 37 -5.86 4.30 -13.79
CA GLU A 37 -5.27 3.57 -14.90
C GLU A 37 -3.75 3.47 -14.82
N GLN A 38 -3.12 4.25 -13.96
CA GLN A 38 -1.67 4.23 -13.71
C GLN A 38 -1.32 3.63 -12.35
N THR A 39 -2.30 3.08 -11.65
CA THR A 39 -2.12 2.56 -10.30
C THR A 39 -1.97 1.04 -10.33
N LEU A 40 -0.81 0.57 -9.91
CA LEU A 40 -0.50 -0.86 -9.77
C LEU A 40 -0.73 -1.30 -8.34
N VAL A 41 -1.38 -2.44 -8.14
CA VAL A 41 -1.52 -3.05 -6.81
C VAL A 41 -1.12 -4.51 -6.89
N ILE A 42 -0.18 -4.91 -6.05
CA ILE A 42 0.21 -6.31 -5.87
C ILE A 42 -0.12 -6.69 -4.44
N VAL A 43 -0.84 -7.81 -4.26
CA VAL A 43 -1.22 -8.33 -2.94
C VAL A 43 -0.54 -9.67 -2.72
N ASP A 44 0.05 -9.82 -1.55
CA ASP A 44 0.73 -11.04 -1.13
C ASP A 44 0.26 -11.43 0.27
N PHE A 45 0.11 -12.73 0.52
CA PHE A 45 -0.26 -13.26 1.82
C PHE A 45 0.94 -13.93 2.46
N VAL A 46 1.16 -13.65 3.74
CA VAL A 46 2.25 -14.22 4.52
C VAL A 46 1.64 -15.01 5.68
N PRO A 47 1.94 -16.30 5.83
CA PRO A 47 1.41 -17.09 6.95
C PRO A 47 1.72 -16.44 8.30
N HIS A 48 0.79 -16.55 9.25
CA HIS A 48 0.97 -15.99 10.59
C HIS A 48 2.24 -16.50 11.27
N GLU A 49 2.67 -17.72 10.98
CA GLU A 49 3.88 -18.34 11.53
C GLU A 49 5.16 -17.74 10.99
N GLN A 50 5.07 -16.94 9.91
CA GLN A 50 6.22 -16.32 9.26
C GLN A 50 6.25 -14.80 9.41
N TRP A 51 5.38 -14.25 10.24
CA TRP A 51 5.31 -12.81 10.49
C TRP A 51 5.62 -12.57 11.96
N PHE A 52 6.68 -11.84 12.24
CA PHE A 52 7.19 -11.69 13.61
C PHE A 52 7.21 -10.24 14.04
N ILE A 53 6.78 -10.01 15.27
CA ILE A 53 6.89 -8.73 15.96
C ILE A 53 7.51 -9.04 17.33
N ASN A 54 8.60 -8.37 17.66
CA ASN A 54 9.36 -8.64 18.87
C ASN A 54 9.74 -10.13 18.98
N SER A 55 10.15 -10.73 17.86
CA SER A 55 10.53 -12.15 17.77
C SER A 55 9.43 -13.16 18.08
N CYS A 56 8.19 -12.72 18.21
CA CYS A 56 7.03 -13.58 18.39
C CYS A 56 6.19 -13.58 17.12
N SER A 57 5.76 -14.77 16.68
CA SER A 57 4.93 -14.86 15.49
C SER A 57 3.51 -14.31 15.74
N LEU A 58 2.84 -13.89 14.69
CA LEU A 58 1.44 -13.50 14.81
C LEU A 58 0.57 -14.67 15.27
N ALA A 59 0.94 -15.91 14.92
CA ALA A 59 0.24 -17.10 15.41
C ALA A 59 0.30 -17.19 16.93
N GLU A 60 1.46 -16.91 17.54
CA GLU A 60 1.63 -16.89 18.99
C GLU A 60 0.91 -15.71 19.63
N LEU A 61 0.97 -14.53 18.99
CA LEU A 61 0.38 -13.29 19.51
C LEU A 61 -1.13 -13.23 19.35
N GLY A 62 -1.70 -13.99 18.42
CA GLY A 62 -3.14 -14.00 18.18
C GLY A 62 -3.66 -12.77 17.46
N TYR A 63 -2.85 -12.15 16.60
CA TYR A 63 -3.21 -10.96 15.84
C TYR A 63 -3.06 -11.16 14.34
N ASN A 64 -3.76 -10.32 13.59
CA ASN A 64 -3.49 -10.09 12.18
C ASN A 64 -2.60 -8.84 12.01
N SER A 65 -2.01 -8.68 10.85
CA SER A 65 -1.24 -7.50 10.51
C SER A 65 -1.23 -7.28 9.01
N PHE A 66 -0.76 -6.12 8.58
CA PHE A 66 -0.50 -5.83 7.17
C PHE A 66 0.75 -4.94 7.05
N ARG A 67 1.32 -4.94 5.86
CA ARG A 67 2.34 -3.98 5.47
C ARG A 67 1.94 -3.39 4.12
N LEU A 68 1.74 -2.09 4.08
CA LEU A 68 1.37 -1.36 2.88
C LEU A 68 2.52 -0.44 2.47
N GLU A 69 2.95 -0.57 1.23
CA GLU A 69 3.94 0.33 0.65
C GLU A 69 3.35 0.98 -0.59
N VAL A 70 3.42 2.29 -0.66
CA VAL A 70 2.96 3.05 -1.82
C VAL A 70 4.11 3.91 -2.31
N THR A 71 4.57 3.66 -3.53
CA THR A 71 5.58 4.50 -4.16
C THR A 71 4.89 5.57 -4.99
N ILE A 72 5.33 6.80 -4.85
CA ILE A 72 4.82 7.95 -5.59
C ILE A 72 6.00 8.78 -6.10
N THR A 73 5.74 9.67 -7.03
CA THR A 73 6.75 10.60 -7.50
C THR A 73 7.03 11.65 -6.42
N ASP A 74 8.32 11.86 -6.14
CA ASP A 74 8.76 12.86 -5.16
C ASP A 74 8.24 14.25 -5.53
N GLU A 75 7.94 15.04 -4.51
CA GLU A 75 7.47 16.43 -4.63
C GLU A 75 6.09 16.58 -5.30
N THR A 76 5.30 15.52 -5.38
CA THR A 76 3.96 15.60 -5.95
C THR A 76 2.85 15.62 -4.89
N ASN A 77 3.17 15.34 -3.64
CA ASN A 77 2.19 15.31 -2.55
C ASN A 77 2.70 16.05 -1.32
N THR A 78 1.79 16.69 -0.62
CA THR A 78 2.08 17.41 0.62
C THR A 78 2.21 16.45 1.79
N LYS A 79 2.85 16.93 2.84
CA LYS A 79 2.94 16.21 4.12
C LYS A 79 1.56 15.90 4.69
N ALA A 80 0.62 16.85 4.55
CA ALA A 80 -0.76 16.67 5.01
C ALA A 80 -1.50 15.58 4.24
N GLN A 81 -1.31 15.53 2.92
CA GLN A 81 -1.90 14.48 2.08
C GLN A 81 -1.38 13.10 2.47
N LYS A 82 -0.09 12.98 2.69
CA LYS A 82 0.53 11.72 3.12
C LYS A 82 0.01 11.27 4.48
N ALA A 83 -0.12 12.19 5.44
CA ALA A 83 -0.66 11.89 6.76
C ALA A 83 -2.13 11.46 6.68
N ARG A 84 -2.93 12.11 5.84
CA ARG A 84 -4.32 11.74 5.61
C ARG A 84 -4.41 10.34 5.00
N PHE A 85 -3.56 10.05 4.03
CA PHE A 85 -3.52 8.72 3.41
C PHE A 85 -3.21 7.65 4.47
N GLN A 86 -2.25 7.89 5.35
CA GLN A 86 -1.91 6.96 6.44
C GLN A 86 -3.12 6.63 7.30
N ARG A 87 -3.86 7.67 7.73
CA ARG A 87 -5.03 7.48 8.59
C ARG A 87 -6.15 6.73 7.88
N GLU A 88 -6.48 7.13 6.66
CA GLU A 88 -7.62 6.57 5.94
C GLU A 88 -7.33 5.17 5.41
N ALA A 89 -6.12 4.90 4.95
CA ALA A 89 -5.73 3.56 4.51
C ALA A 89 -5.69 2.59 5.69
N PHE A 90 -5.19 3.03 6.85
CA PHE A 90 -5.21 2.20 8.05
C PHE A 90 -6.64 1.84 8.45
N ALA A 91 -7.54 2.82 8.47
CA ALA A 91 -8.94 2.59 8.82
C ALA A 91 -9.63 1.62 7.85
N LEU A 92 -9.36 1.77 6.55
CA LEU A 92 -9.90 0.87 5.52
C LEU A 92 -9.44 -0.56 5.77
N LEU A 93 -8.14 -0.76 5.93
CA LEU A 93 -7.57 -2.10 6.12
C LEU A 93 -7.95 -2.70 7.47
N ALA A 94 -8.08 -1.89 8.52
CA ALA A 94 -8.56 -2.34 9.82
C ALA A 94 -9.99 -2.88 9.71
N GLY A 95 -10.85 -2.24 8.96
CA GLY A 95 -12.22 -2.70 8.73
C GLY A 95 -12.29 -3.99 7.93
N GLU A 96 -11.39 -4.16 6.96
CA GLU A 96 -11.39 -5.33 6.08
C GLU A 96 -10.69 -6.54 6.72
N ILE A 97 -9.60 -6.32 7.43
CA ILE A 97 -8.78 -7.42 8.00
C ILE A 97 -9.24 -7.78 9.41
N GLY A 98 -9.43 -6.77 10.24
CA GLY A 98 -9.83 -6.97 11.64
C GLY A 98 -8.71 -7.48 12.53
N ASN A 99 -8.89 -7.31 13.83
CA ASN A 99 -7.98 -7.80 14.87
C ASN A 99 -6.51 -7.48 14.59
N LEU A 100 -6.24 -6.21 14.23
CA LEU A 100 -4.90 -5.80 13.85
C LEU A 100 -4.00 -5.58 15.06
N HIS A 101 -2.77 -6.09 14.97
CA HIS A 101 -1.70 -5.67 15.85
C HIS A 101 -1.38 -4.19 15.56
N PRO A 102 -1.12 -3.35 16.58
CA PRO A 102 -0.79 -1.94 16.35
C PRO A 102 0.39 -1.72 15.40
N HIS A 103 1.33 -2.67 15.33
CA HIS A 103 2.41 -2.62 14.37
C HIS A 103 1.96 -3.23 13.03
N SER A 104 0.98 -2.58 12.43
CA SER A 104 0.58 -2.77 11.03
C SER A 104 0.93 -1.45 10.36
N ASN A 105 1.78 -1.47 9.34
CA ASN A 105 2.46 -0.26 8.93
C ASN A 105 2.19 0.14 7.48
N ILE A 106 2.31 1.44 7.24
CA ILE A 106 2.10 2.05 5.94
C ILE A 106 3.32 2.91 5.64
N HIS A 107 3.91 2.70 4.47
CA HIS A 107 5.03 3.48 3.97
C HIS A 107 4.61 4.20 2.70
N VAL A 108 4.66 5.53 2.70
CA VAL A 108 4.57 6.32 1.48
C VAL A 108 6.01 6.64 1.09
N ILE A 109 6.42 6.10 -0.04
CA ILE A 109 7.82 6.16 -0.48
C ILE A 109 7.93 7.15 -1.65
N ASP A 110 8.61 8.26 -1.41
CA ASP A 110 8.88 9.25 -2.44
C ASP A 110 10.03 8.76 -3.34
N CYS A 111 9.73 8.56 -4.62
CA CYS A 111 10.71 8.15 -5.60
C CYS A 111 10.99 9.30 -6.55
N ARG A 112 12.26 9.56 -6.83
CA ARG A 112 12.62 10.58 -7.81
C ARG A 112 12.05 10.21 -9.17
N ALA A 113 11.49 11.20 -9.86
CA ALA A 113 10.87 10.98 -11.17
C ALA A 113 11.83 10.36 -12.18
N SER A 114 13.14 10.63 -12.06
CA SER A 114 14.18 10.06 -12.92
C SER A 114 14.54 8.62 -12.57
N ALA A 115 14.11 8.11 -11.41
CA ALA A 115 14.57 6.84 -10.86
C ALA A 115 13.55 5.71 -10.97
N TYR A 116 12.32 5.99 -11.41
CA TYR A 116 11.31 4.96 -11.55
C TYR A 116 10.33 5.29 -12.67
N GLY A 117 9.65 4.27 -13.17
CA GLY A 117 8.69 4.43 -14.24
C GLY A 117 8.08 3.08 -14.61
N TYR A 118 7.41 3.04 -15.74
CA TYR A 118 6.87 1.81 -16.31
C TYR A 118 6.95 1.86 -17.83
N GLY A 119 6.85 0.70 -18.47
CA GLY A 119 6.97 0.59 -19.91
C GLY A 119 8.38 0.90 -20.43
N GLY A 120 9.39 0.83 -19.55
CA GLY A 120 10.77 1.12 -19.91
C GLY A 120 11.12 2.60 -19.90
N LEU A 121 10.21 3.47 -19.49
CA LEU A 121 10.41 4.92 -19.46
C LEU A 121 10.26 5.45 -18.04
N SER A 122 11.12 6.41 -17.65
CA SER A 122 11.02 7.05 -16.34
C SER A 122 9.82 7.99 -16.28
N GLN A 123 9.38 8.30 -15.06
CA GLN A 123 8.32 9.29 -14.85
C GLN A 123 8.76 10.67 -15.33
N GLU A 124 10.03 11.00 -15.15
CA GLU A 124 10.58 12.25 -15.66
C GLU A 124 10.45 12.35 -17.18
N TYR A 125 10.81 11.28 -17.90
CA TYR A 125 10.68 11.23 -19.36
C TYR A 125 9.23 11.43 -19.79
N LYS A 126 8.29 10.73 -19.13
CA LYS A 126 6.86 10.83 -19.45
C LYS A 126 6.28 12.20 -19.17
N HIS A 127 6.78 12.90 -18.15
CA HIS A 127 6.36 14.27 -17.84
C HIS A 127 6.78 15.25 -18.95
N HIS A 128 7.97 15.08 -19.52
CA HIS A 128 8.48 15.92 -20.59
C HIS A 128 8.02 15.48 -21.98
N HIS A 129 7.49 14.28 -22.12
CA HIS A 129 7.03 13.72 -23.41
C HIS A 129 5.63 13.11 -23.24
N PRO A 130 4.61 13.92 -22.89
CA PRO A 130 3.25 13.42 -22.64
C PRO A 130 2.56 12.87 -23.88
#